data_79110a5975d1e61b4e5cad57f8908dd3
#
_entry.id   79110a5975d1e61b4e5cad57f8908dd3
#
_cell.length_a   1.000
_cell.length_b   1.000
_cell.length_c   1.000
_cell.angle_alpha   90.00
_cell.angle_beta   90.00
_cell.angle_gamma   90.00
#
_symmetry.space_group_name_H-M   'P 1'
#
loop_
_entity.id
_entity.type
_entity.pdbx_description
1 polymer ?
#
loop_
_entity_poly.entity_id
_entity_poly.type
_entity_poly.pdbx_seq_one_letter_code
_entity_poly.pdbx_strand_id
1 'polypeptide(L)'
;TAVYEESRDDDDKEEKEPTLPDLKEGEPLTLKDFAPAQHFTTPPAHYTEAALIRAMEENGIGRPSTYAPTVSTILDRRYVKKEGKCLYITNLGKAVTTWMEKYFSDIADLKFTANMEQRLDDVEEGKLPWKQVLRQFYDDGFAQHLTDAEAGDYIRPEPTVSDELCPVCGRNLVEREGRFGPFLACPGYPECTFTMPLVVEMPGRCPKCGGRLMKRSGTSKTSGKQYTYYCCEFANNKKGDRTCDFMTWDVPTKEAVSYTHLRAHETVLD
;
A
#
# COMPACT_ATOMS: atom_id res chain seq x y z
N THR A 1 -9.93 -13.14 -31.83
CA THR A 1 -10.87 -13.46 -30.73
C THR A 1 -10.20 -14.33 -29.68
N ALA A 2 -9.13 -13.93 -29.05
CA ALA A 2 -8.54 -14.55 -27.86
C ALA A 2 -7.50 -13.56 -27.29
N VAL A 3 -7.94 -12.43 -26.75
CA VAL A 3 -7.02 -11.42 -26.17
C VAL A 3 -7.29 -11.18 -24.69
N TYR A 4 -8.30 -11.84 -24.13
CA TYR A 4 -8.55 -11.83 -22.70
C TYR A 4 -8.61 -13.28 -22.20
N GLU A 5 -7.45 -13.92 -22.08
CA GLU A 5 -7.33 -14.97 -21.08
C GLU A 5 -7.40 -14.27 -19.73
N GLU A 6 -8.43 -14.60 -18.95
CA GLU A 6 -8.50 -14.23 -17.55
C GLU A 6 -7.21 -14.67 -16.90
N SER A 7 -6.40 -13.71 -16.45
CA SER A 7 -5.29 -14.00 -15.55
C SER A 7 -5.90 -14.44 -14.23
N ARG A 8 -6.20 -15.73 -14.13
CA ARG A 8 -6.43 -16.40 -12.84
C ARG A 8 -5.17 -16.17 -12.03
N ASP A 9 -5.33 -15.61 -10.84
CA ASP A 9 -4.22 -15.46 -9.93
C ASP A 9 -3.58 -16.82 -9.71
N ASP A 10 -2.25 -16.91 -9.92
CA ASP A 10 -1.43 -18.14 -9.91
C ASP A 10 -1.36 -18.88 -8.55
N ASP A 11 -2.23 -18.57 -7.61
CA ASP A 11 -2.32 -19.27 -6.32
C ASP A 11 -3.35 -20.43 -6.32
N ASP A 12 -4.20 -20.53 -7.33
CA ASP A 12 -4.90 -21.76 -7.62
C ASP A 12 -3.95 -22.70 -8.39
N LYS A 13 -3.10 -23.40 -7.66
CA LYS A 13 -2.56 -24.67 -8.15
C LYS A 13 -3.79 -25.49 -8.49
N GLU A 14 -4.09 -25.60 -9.79
CA GLU A 14 -4.96 -26.65 -10.27
C GLU A 14 -4.40 -27.97 -9.73
N GLU A 15 -4.89 -28.41 -8.58
CA GLU A 15 -4.87 -29.82 -8.27
C GLU A 15 -5.62 -30.43 -9.47
N LYS A 16 -4.85 -31.05 -10.37
CA LYS A 16 -5.43 -31.82 -11.48
C LYS A 16 -6.41 -32.76 -10.81
N GLU A 17 -7.69 -32.46 -10.98
CA GLU A 17 -8.72 -33.34 -10.48
C GLU A 17 -8.37 -34.74 -11.01
N PRO A 18 -8.22 -35.73 -10.13
CA PRO A 18 -7.87 -37.07 -10.55
C PRO A 18 -8.98 -37.51 -11.53
N THR A 19 -8.58 -37.87 -12.72
CA THR A 19 -9.51 -38.37 -13.74
C THR A 19 -10.23 -39.57 -13.14
N LEU A 20 -11.51 -39.38 -12.82
CA LEU A 20 -12.32 -40.49 -12.28
C LEU A 20 -12.43 -41.57 -13.32
N PRO A 21 -12.28 -42.85 -12.92
CA PRO A 21 -12.51 -43.96 -13.86
C PRO A 21 -13.98 -44.01 -14.30
N ASP A 22 -14.24 -44.56 -15.49
CA ASP A 22 -15.59 -44.79 -16.00
C ASP A 22 -16.35 -45.76 -15.08
N LEU A 23 -17.23 -45.23 -14.25
CA LEU A 23 -18.10 -46.01 -13.36
C LEU A 23 -19.46 -46.25 -14.00
N LYS A 24 -20.01 -47.44 -13.79
CA LYS A 24 -21.37 -47.81 -14.25
C LYS A 24 -22.35 -47.79 -13.09
N GLU A 25 -23.56 -47.37 -13.37
CA GLU A 25 -24.62 -47.35 -12.36
C GLU A 25 -24.88 -48.78 -11.84
N GLY A 26 -24.87 -48.98 -10.52
CA GLY A 26 -25.02 -50.26 -9.87
C GLY A 26 -23.74 -51.07 -9.70
N GLU A 27 -22.56 -50.56 -10.05
CA GLU A 27 -21.29 -51.22 -9.85
C GLU A 27 -20.94 -51.30 -8.35
N PRO A 28 -20.63 -52.50 -7.78
CA PRO A 28 -20.25 -52.61 -6.37
C PRO A 28 -18.85 -52.05 -6.13
N LEU A 29 -18.77 -51.02 -5.30
CA LEU A 29 -17.50 -50.43 -4.89
C LEU A 29 -17.07 -50.91 -3.51
N THR A 30 -15.80 -51.24 -3.35
CA THR A 30 -15.20 -51.64 -2.06
C THR A 30 -14.50 -50.47 -1.43
N LEU A 31 -14.94 -50.06 -0.24
CA LEU A 31 -14.25 -49.03 0.55
C LEU A 31 -12.88 -49.56 0.99
N LYS A 32 -11.79 -48.90 0.57
CA LYS A 32 -10.42 -49.27 0.94
C LYS A 32 -9.94 -48.50 2.15
N ASP A 33 -10.25 -47.21 2.23
CA ASP A 33 -9.82 -46.33 3.31
C ASP A 33 -10.78 -45.15 3.44
N PHE A 34 -10.80 -44.54 4.61
CA PHE A 34 -11.57 -43.36 4.92
C PHE A 34 -10.66 -42.30 5.60
N ALA A 35 -10.29 -41.25 4.87
CA ALA A 35 -9.45 -40.17 5.37
C ALA A 35 -10.33 -38.92 5.62
N PRO A 36 -10.79 -38.68 6.84
CA PRO A 36 -11.52 -37.47 7.16
C PRO A 36 -10.57 -36.25 7.12
N ALA A 37 -10.93 -35.22 6.35
CA ALA A 37 -10.18 -33.97 6.30
C ALA A 37 -11.10 -32.81 6.71
N GLN A 38 -10.59 -31.94 7.59
CA GLN A 38 -11.29 -30.73 7.97
C GLN A 38 -10.85 -29.60 7.05
N HIS A 39 -11.81 -28.96 6.40
CA HIS A 39 -11.60 -27.79 5.55
C HIS A 39 -12.26 -26.58 6.18
N PHE A 40 -11.60 -25.42 6.05
CA PHE A 40 -12.11 -24.14 6.50
C PHE A 40 -12.30 -23.22 5.30
N THR A 41 -13.35 -22.41 5.33
CA THR A 41 -13.52 -21.33 4.35
C THR A 41 -12.44 -20.28 4.54
N THR A 42 -11.85 -19.81 3.46
CA THR A 42 -10.89 -18.70 3.47
C THR A 42 -11.61 -17.37 3.30
N PRO A 43 -11.12 -16.28 3.93
CA PRO A 43 -11.68 -14.95 3.68
C PRO A 43 -11.42 -14.53 2.22
N PRO A 44 -12.19 -13.54 1.69
CA PRO A 44 -11.91 -12.97 0.37
C PRO A 44 -10.46 -12.47 0.27
N ALA A 45 -9.86 -12.68 -0.90
CA ALA A 45 -8.50 -12.19 -1.16
C ALA A 45 -8.46 -10.65 -1.17
N HIS A 46 -7.30 -10.08 -0.82
CA HIS A 46 -7.08 -8.64 -0.97
C HIS A 46 -7.12 -8.22 -2.44
N TYR A 47 -7.59 -7.01 -2.70
CA TYR A 47 -7.62 -6.48 -4.06
C TYR A 47 -6.22 -6.36 -4.66
N THR A 48 -6.07 -6.78 -5.89
CA THR A 48 -4.98 -6.34 -6.77
C THR A 48 -5.42 -5.05 -7.49
N GLU A 49 -4.50 -4.34 -8.14
CA GLU A 49 -4.86 -3.16 -8.93
C GLU A 49 -5.91 -3.50 -10.01
N ALA A 50 -5.74 -4.64 -10.69
CA ALA A 50 -6.68 -5.11 -11.72
C ALA A 50 -8.04 -5.48 -11.12
N ALA A 51 -8.07 -6.17 -9.98
CA ALA A 51 -9.31 -6.52 -9.30
C ALA A 51 -10.05 -5.28 -8.78
N LEU A 52 -9.32 -4.26 -8.31
CA LEU A 52 -9.92 -2.99 -7.90
C LEU A 52 -10.54 -2.25 -9.08
N ILE A 53 -9.84 -2.17 -10.23
CA ILE A 53 -10.38 -1.56 -11.45
C ILE A 53 -11.63 -2.29 -11.91
N ARG A 54 -11.63 -3.63 -11.92
CA ARG A 54 -12.82 -4.43 -12.26
C ARG A 54 -13.99 -4.13 -11.31
N ALA A 55 -13.73 -4.07 -10.01
CA ALA A 55 -14.77 -3.73 -9.04
C ALA A 55 -15.33 -2.30 -9.22
N MET A 56 -14.49 -1.33 -9.61
CA MET A 56 -14.94 0.02 -9.97
C MET A 56 -15.85 -0.02 -11.20
N GLU A 57 -15.45 -0.74 -12.24
CA GLU A 57 -16.21 -0.90 -13.48
C GLU A 57 -17.57 -1.57 -13.22
N GLU A 58 -17.60 -2.68 -12.50
CA GLU A 58 -18.83 -3.41 -12.15
C GLU A 58 -19.81 -2.57 -11.34
N ASN A 59 -19.32 -1.64 -10.52
CA ASN A 59 -20.12 -0.73 -9.73
C ASN A 59 -20.40 0.62 -10.43
N GLY A 60 -19.95 0.81 -11.68
CA GLY A 60 -20.16 2.06 -12.44
C GLY A 60 -19.40 3.26 -11.89
N ILE A 61 -18.31 3.04 -11.15
CA ILE A 61 -17.50 4.08 -10.51
C ILE A 61 -16.36 4.48 -11.45
N GLY A 62 -16.43 5.70 -11.98
CA GLY A 62 -15.43 6.23 -12.91
C GLY A 62 -15.62 5.75 -14.35
N ARG A 63 -14.62 6.02 -15.17
CA ARG A 63 -14.58 5.70 -16.60
C ARG A 63 -13.19 5.16 -16.96
N PRO A 64 -13.01 4.51 -18.12
CA PRO A 64 -11.71 3.96 -18.53
C PRO A 64 -10.54 4.95 -18.41
N SER A 65 -10.78 6.24 -18.69
CA SER A 65 -9.78 7.31 -18.58
C SER A 65 -9.40 7.66 -17.13
N THR A 66 -10.24 7.33 -16.15
CA THR A 66 -10.04 7.73 -14.73
C THR A 66 -9.58 6.59 -13.82
N TYR A 67 -9.72 5.31 -14.24
CA TYR A 67 -9.36 4.18 -13.37
C TYR A 67 -7.89 4.20 -12.93
N ALA A 68 -6.97 4.23 -13.89
CA ALA A 68 -5.54 4.23 -13.58
C ALA A 68 -5.09 5.48 -12.78
N PRO A 69 -5.51 6.72 -13.13
CA PRO A 69 -5.24 7.90 -12.30
C PRO A 69 -5.77 7.79 -10.86
N THR A 70 -6.95 7.18 -10.66
CA THR A 70 -7.52 6.99 -9.32
C THR A 70 -6.67 6.05 -8.49
N VAL A 71 -6.28 4.89 -9.04
CA VAL A 71 -5.40 3.94 -8.36
C VAL A 71 -4.05 4.58 -8.03
N SER A 72 -3.45 5.31 -8.98
CA SER A 72 -2.20 6.04 -8.72
C SER A 72 -2.36 7.07 -7.60
N THR A 73 -3.47 7.81 -7.57
CA THR A 73 -3.74 8.83 -6.56
C THR A 73 -3.82 8.24 -5.15
N ILE A 74 -4.52 7.12 -4.95
CA ILE A 74 -4.64 6.51 -3.62
C ILE A 74 -3.31 5.93 -3.13
N LEU A 75 -2.44 5.48 -4.04
CA LEU A 75 -1.08 5.03 -3.73
C LEU A 75 -0.16 6.22 -3.41
N ASP A 76 -0.17 7.28 -4.22
CA ASP A 76 0.65 8.48 -4.04
C ASP A 76 0.31 9.21 -2.74
N ARG A 77 -0.98 9.25 -2.39
CA ARG A 77 -1.46 9.81 -1.11
C ARG A 77 -1.26 8.87 0.07
N ARG A 78 -0.73 7.66 -0.17
CA ARG A 78 -0.47 6.65 0.85
C ARG A 78 -1.70 6.22 1.64
N TYR A 79 -2.88 6.32 1.07
CA TYR A 79 -4.09 5.74 1.66
C TYR A 79 -4.06 4.23 1.59
N VAL A 80 -3.40 3.71 0.55
CA VAL A 80 -3.18 2.30 0.29
C VAL A 80 -1.70 2.07 0.04
N LYS A 81 -1.18 0.93 0.47
CA LYS A 81 0.17 0.44 0.13
C LYS A 81 0.06 -0.82 -0.71
N LYS A 82 1.04 -1.03 -1.59
CA LYS A 82 1.16 -2.23 -2.40
C LYS A 82 2.21 -3.16 -1.78
N GLU A 83 1.83 -4.38 -1.46
CA GLU A 83 2.74 -5.43 -1.03
C GLU A 83 2.61 -6.62 -1.99
N GLY A 84 3.67 -6.89 -2.74
CA GLY A 84 3.61 -7.83 -3.86
C GLY A 84 2.61 -7.40 -4.93
N LYS A 85 1.59 -8.19 -5.17
CA LYS A 85 0.50 -7.88 -6.12
C LYS A 85 -0.72 -7.23 -5.43
N CYS A 86 -0.85 -7.34 -4.11
CA CYS A 86 -2.02 -6.96 -3.34
C CYS A 86 -1.95 -5.54 -2.78
N LEU A 87 -3.11 -4.93 -2.61
CA LEU A 87 -3.32 -3.61 -2.04
C LEU A 87 -3.80 -3.73 -0.58
N TYR A 88 -3.18 -2.97 0.32
CA TYR A 88 -3.52 -2.93 1.74
C TYR A 88 -3.82 -1.50 2.17
N ILE A 89 -4.92 -1.31 2.89
CA ILE A 89 -5.25 0.00 3.45
C ILE A 89 -4.27 0.36 4.58
N THR A 90 -3.80 1.60 4.60
CA THR A 90 -2.94 2.12 5.67
C THR A 90 -3.76 2.70 6.83
N ASN A 91 -3.12 2.97 7.96
CA ASN A 91 -3.79 3.66 9.09
C ASN A 91 -4.27 5.06 8.69
N LEU A 92 -3.53 5.75 7.81
CA LEU A 92 -3.98 7.02 7.21
C LEU A 92 -5.22 6.81 6.35
N GLY A 93 -5.24 5.79 5.49
CA GLY A 93 -6.39 5.45 4.67
C GLY A 93 -7.62 5.16 5.52
N LYS A 94 -7.49 4.34 6.57
CA LYS A 94 -8.57 4.07 7.52
C LYS A 94 -9.12 5.34 8.17
N ALA A 95 -8.24 6.21 8.67
CA ALA A 95 -8.65 7.46 9.31
C ALA A 95 -9.40 8.38 8.33
N VAL A 96 -8.93 8.49 7.08
CA VAL A 96 -9.60 9.29 6.04
C VAL A 96 -10.96 8.68 5.69
N THR A 97 -11.06 7.36 5.51
CA THR A 97 -12.33 6.68 5.21
C THR A 97 -13.34 6.89 6.35
N THR A 98 -12.92 6.67 7.61
CA THR A 98 -13.80 6.88 8.77
C THR A 98 -14.27 8.33 8.87
N TRP A 99 -13.39 9.31 8.57
CA TRP A 99 -13.75 10.72 8.56
C TRP A 99 -14.74 11.04 7.44
N MET A 100 -14.55 10.49 6.24
CA MET A 100 -15.44 10.63 5.10
C MET A 100 -16.82 10.01 5.40
N GLU A 101 -16.87 8.80 5.94
CA GLU A 101 -18.11 8.13 6.34
C GLU A 101 -18.88 8.92 7.40
N LYS A 102 -18.17 9.58 8.33
CA LYS A 102 -18.78 10.37 9.39
C LYS A 102 -19.44 11.66 8.89
N TYR A 103 -18.77 12.41 8.03
CA TYR A 103 -19.21 13.74 7.61
C TYR A 103 -19.79 13.80 6.20
N PHE A 104 -19.48 12.82 5.34
CA PHE A 104 -19.86 12.76 3.94
C PHE A 104 -20.40 11.36 3.58
N SER A 105 -21.25 10.79 4.45
CA SER A 105 -21.80 9.43 4.30
C SER A 105 -22.39 9.20 2.91
N ASP A 106 -23.17 10.17 2.43
CA ASP A 106 -23.88 10.06 1.16
C ASP A 106 -22.92 10.06 -0.03
N ILE A 107 -21.84 10.86 0.04
CA ILE A 107 -20.81 10.95 -1.00
C ILE A 107 -19.88 9.73 -0.96
N ALA A 108 -19.66 9.16 0.23
CA ALA A 108 -18.86 7.97 0.41
C ALA A 108 -19.57 6.67 -0.05
N ASP A 109 -20.88 6.74 -0.30
CA ASP A 109 -21.63 5.60 -0.85
C ASP A 109 -21.20 5.31 -2.31
N LEU A 110 -20.97 4.03 -2.60
CA LEU A 110 -20.62 3.56 -3.95
C LEU A 110 -21.65 3.97 -5.00
N LYS A 111 -22.95 3.96 -4.62
CA LYS A 111 -24.04 4.35 -5.52
C LYS A 111 -24.04 5.83 -5.87
N PHE A 112 -23.54 6.68 -4.98
CA PHE A 112 -23.47 8.11 -5.24
C PHE A 112 -22.60 8.41 -6.46
N THR A 113 -21.39 7.85 -6.49
CA THR A 113 -20.46 8.06 -7.61
C THR A 113 -21.04 7.53 -8.91
N ALA A 114 -21.62 6.32 -8.91
CA ALA A 114 -22.27 5.73 -10.08
C ALA A 114 -23.45 6.60 -10.59
N ASN A 115 -24.28 7.10 -9.69
CA ASN A 115 -25.39 8.00 -10.03
C ASN A 115 -24.89 9.34 -10.57
N MET A 116 -23.81 9.87 -10.04
CA MET A 116 -23.20 11.13 -10.53
C MET A 116 -22.66 10.96 -11.95
N GLU A 117 -21.95 9.85 -12.20
CA GLU A 117 -21.46 9.51 -13.54
C GLU A 117 -22.61 9.40 -14.55
N GLN A 118 -23.71 8.73 -14.19
CA GLN A 118 -24.89 8.63 -15.05
C GLN A 118 -25.54 10.00 -15.32
N ARG A 119 -25.61 10.88 -14.33
CA ARG A 119 -26.13 12.25 -14.49
C ARG A 119 -25.25 13.11 -15.39
N LEU A 120 -23.91 12.87 -15.35
CA LEU A 120 -22.98 13.55 -16.26
C LEU A 120 -23.15 13.05 -17.70
N ASP A 121 -23.39 11.76 -17.90
CA ASP A 121 -23.74 11.19 -19.21
C ASP A 121 -25.05 11.82 -19.75
N ASP A 122 -26.07 11.97 -18.89
CA ASP A 122 -27.33 12.64 -19.26
C ASP A 122 -27.14 14.12 -19.61
N VAL A 123 -26.16 14.79 -19.00
CA VAL A 123 -25.76 16.16 -19.40
C VAL A 123 -25.08 16.17 -20.77
N GLU A 124 -24.19 15.21 -21.02
CA GLU A 124 -23.51 15.06 -22.32
C GLU A 124 -24.51 14.81 -23.45
N GLU A 125 -25.51 13.97 -23.21
CA GLU A 125 -26.59 13.68 -24.15
C GLU A 125 -27.61 14.82 -24.27
N GLY A 126 -27.48 15.90 -23.50
CA GLY A 126 -28.40 17.04 -23.52
C GLY A 126 -29.76 16.82 -22.85
N LYS A 127 -29.92 15.73 -22.08
CA LYS A 127 -31.14 15.40 -21.34
C LYS A 127 -31.31 16.25 -20.07
N LEU A 128 -30.17 16.59 -19.43
CA LEU A 128 -30.15 17.38 -18.20
C LEU A 128 -29.27 18.65 -18.36
N PRO A 129 -29.71 19.80 -17.83
CA PRO A 129 -28.86 20.98 -17.78
C PRO A 129 -27.81 20.85 -16.66
N TRP A 130 -26.52 21.02 -16.99
CA TRP A 130 -25.42 20.88 -16.06
C TRP A 130 -25.53 21.76 -14.80
N LYS A 131 -26.09 22.98 -14.94
CA LYS A 131 -26.32 23.88 -13.79
C LYS A 131 -27.28 23.31 -12.77
N GLN A 132 -28.28 22.55 -13.21
CA GLN A 132 -29.21 21.86 -12.30
C GLN A 132 -28.50 20.75 -11.52
N VAL A 133 -27.65 19.97 -12.20
CA VAL A 133 -26.88 18.90 -11.54
C VAL A 133 -25.97 19.47 -10.46
N LEU A 134 -25.24 20.57 -10.75
CA LEU A 134 -24.34 21.21 -9.79
C LEU A 134 -25.10 21.84 -8.61
N ARG A 135 -26.23 22.53 -8.85
CA ARG A 135 -27.02 23.10 -7.77
C ARG A 135 -27.57 22.02 -6.83
N GLN A 136 -28.13 20.97 -7.41
CA GLN A 136 -28.63 19.86 -6.61
C GLN A 136 -27.53 19.24 -5.77
N PHE A 137 -26.35 18.97 -6.35
CA PHE A 137 -25.21 18.44 -5.59
C PHE A 137 -24.80 19.36 -4.43
N TYR A 138 -24.73 20.66 -4.68
CA TYR A 138 -24.26 21.62 -3.67
C TYR A 138 -25.33 21.91 -2.60
N ASP A 139 -26.57 22.16 -3.03
CA ASP A 139 -27.66 22.59 -2.16
C ASP A 139 -28.30 21.42 -1.38
N ASP A 140 -28.32 20.19 -1.97
CA ASP A 140 -28.97 19.00 -1.37
C ASP A 140 -28.11 18.32 -0.27
N GLY A 141 -27.13 19.03 0.32
CA GLY A 141 -26.43 18.57 1.51
C GLY A 141 -24.92 18.83 1.52
N PHE A 142 -24.24 18.94 0.37
CA PHE A 142 -22.79 19.10 0.36
C PHE A 142 -22.30 20.33 1.14
N ALA A 143 -23.00 21.48 0.99
CA ALA A 143 -22.67 22.70 1.72
C ALA A 143 -22.80 22.52 3.25
N GLN A 144 -23.83 21.78 3.71
CA GLN A 144 -24.03 21.47 5.12
C GLN A 144 -22.96 20.50 5.63
N HIS A 145 -22.68 19.41 4.88
CA HIS A 145 -21.63 18.46 5.21
C HIS A 145 -20.26 19.13 5.35
N LEU A 146 -19.96 20.10 4.49
CA LEU A 146 -18.71 20.86 4.54
C LEU A 146 -18.62 21.67 5.84
N THR A 147 -19.69 22.36 6.21
CA THR A 147 -19.76 23.15 7.46
C THR A 147 -19.62 22.25 8.69
N ASP A 148 -20.29 21.09 8.70
CA ASP A 148 -20.24 20.13 9.80
C ASP A 148 -18.83 19.49 9.91
N ALA A 149 -18.18 19.23 8.78
CA ALA A 149 -16.83 18.70 8.72
C ALA A 149 -15.77 19.70 9.19
N GLU A 150 -15.93 21.01 8.88
CA GLU A 150 -15.06 22.08 9.35
C GLU A 150 -15.18 22.31 10.86
N ALA A 151 -16.39 22.16 11.41
CA ALA A 151 -16.65 22.27 12.85
C ALA A 151 -16.32 20.99 13.62
N GLY A 152 -16.09 19.89 12.93
CA GLY A 152 -15.94 18.56 13.50
C GLY A 152 -14.54 18.23 13.99
N ASP A 153 -14.44 17.13 14.74
CA ASP A 153 -13.19 16.64 15.27
C ASP A 153 -12.31 16.00 14.17
N TYR A 154 -11.03 16.33 14.20
CA TYR A 154 -10.03 15.70 13.34
C TYR A 154 -9.72 14.27 13.81
N ILE A 155 -9.94 13.29 12.94
CA ILE A 155 -9.59 11.88 13.19
C ILE A 155 -8.11 11.69 12.87
N ARG A 156 -7.30 11.44 13.91
CA ARG A 156 -5.89 11.15 13.73
C ARG A 156 -5.68 9.68 13.37
N PRO A 157 -4.80 9.39 12.40
CA PRO A 157 -4.41 8.01 12.12
C PRO A 157 -3.86 7.34 13.37
N GLU A 158 -4.24 6.09 13.61
CA GLU A 158 -3.65 5.30 14.68
C GLU A 158 -2.17 5.07 14.37
N PRO A 159 -1.27 5.36 15.34
CA PRO A 159 0.16 5.14 15.13
C PRO A 159 0.45 3.64 15.06
N THR A 160 1.28 3.23 14.12
CA THR A 160 1.80 1.86 14.08
C THR A 160 2.77 1.67 15.24
N VAL A 161 2.47 0.74 16.15
CA VAL A 161 3.34 0.42 17.28
C VAL A 161 4.45 -0.51 16.80
N SER A 162 5.70 -0.16 17.12
CA SER A 162 6.88 -0.98 16.88
C SER A 162 7.16 -1.88 18.08
N ASP A 163 7.82 -3.02 17.84
CA ASP A 163 8.31 -3.90 18.91
C ASP A 163 9.53 -3.31 19.66
N GLU A 164 10.11 -2.21 19.13
CA GLU A 164 11.25 -1.55 19.76
C GLU A 164 10.83 -0.71 20.96
N LEU A 165 11.56 -0.87 22.07
CA LEU A 165 11.32 -0.15 23.31
C LEU A 165 12.11 1.16 23.34
N CYS A 166 11.51 2.20 23.89
CA CYS A 166 12.19 3.47 24.15
C CYS A 166 13.27 3.26 25.23
N PRO A 167 14.54 3.55 24.97
CA PRO A 167 15.62 3.38 25.95
C PRO A 167 15.53 4.35 27.14
N VAL A 168 14.68 5.37 27.06
CA VAL A 168 14.51 6.39 28.11
C VAL A 168 13.38 6.02 29.08
N CYS A 169 12.24 5.56 28.56
CA CYS A 169 11.05 5.32 29.40
C CYS A 169 10.44 3.91 29.26
N GLY A 170 11.01 3.03 28.45
CA GLY A 170 10.58 1.63 28.28
C GLY A 170 9.26 1.43 27.52
N ARG A 171 8.61 2.49 27.02
CA ARG A 171 7.37 2.36 26.21
C ARG A 171 7.73 1.92 24.79
N ASN A 172 6.84 1.16 24.16
CA ASN A 172 6.99 0.82 22.74
C ASN A 172 7.03 2.08 21.87
N LEU A 173 7.97 2.12 20.95
CA LEU A 173 8.08 3.23 20.00
C LEU A 173 6.95 3.13 18.96
N VAL A 174 6.54 4.27 18.43
CA VAL A 174 5.52 4.38 17.39
C VAL A 174 6.12 4.97 16.13
N GLU A 175 5.70 4.42 14.99
CA GLU A 175 6.10 4.94 13.69
C GLU A 175 5.36 6.26 13.42
N ARG A 176 6.12 7.28 13.04
CA ARG A 176 5.60 8.58 12.61
C ARG A 176 6.27 9.01 11.32
N GLU A 177 5.53 9.76 10.51
CA GLU A 177 6.10 10.39 9.32
C GLU A 177 6.64 11.77 9.66
N GLY A 178 7.87 12.03 9.25
CA GLY A 178 8.54 13.32 9.37
C GLY A 178 8.93 13.89 8.02
N ARG A 179 9.46 15.12 8.03
CA ARG A 179 9.94 15.81 6.81
C ARG A 179 11.00 15.02 6.04
N PHE A 180 11.74 14.15 6.72
CA PHE A 180 12.85 13.37 6.16
C PHE A 180 12.53 11.88 5.96
N GLY A 181 11.26 11.49 6.08
CA GLY A 181 10.78 10.13 5.98
C GLY A 181 10.26 9.57 7.32
N PRO A 182 9.87 8.30 7.35
CA PRO A 182 9.36 7.65 8.54
C PRO A 182 10.45 7.53 9.63
N PHE A 183 10.03 7.70 10.88
CA PHE A 183 10.89 7.57 12.05
C PHE A 183 10.11 6.99 13.23
N LEU A 184 10.83 6.38 14.16
CA LEU A 184 10.27 5.90 15.41
C LEU A 184 10.33 7.01 16.48
N ALA A 185 9.23 7.25 17.14
CA ALA A 185 9.10 8.24 18.20
C ALA A 185 8.49 7.61 19.46
N CYS A 186 8.90 8.12 20.61
CA CYS A 186 8.24 7.72 21.85
C CYS A 186 6.84 8.33 21.95
N PRO A 187 5.80 7.53 22.28
CA PRO A 187 4.45 8.05 22.48
C PRO A 187 4.31 8.93 23.71
N GLY A 188 5.30 8.93 24.60
CA GLY A 188 5.31 9.76 25.82
C GLY A 188 5.64 11.23 25.62
N TYR A 189 5.62 11.73 24.39
CA TYR A 189 5.77 13.18 24.15
C TYR A 189 4.64 13.99 24.82
N PRO A 190 4.89 15.11 25.46
CA PRO A 190 6.18 15.85 25.55
C PRO A 190 7.15 15.39 26.65
N GLU A 191 6.77 14.51 27.57
CA GLU A 191 7.61 14.06 28.69
C GLU A 191 8.86 13.30 28.22
N CYS A 192 8.71 12.50 27.17
CA CYS A 192 9.81 11.78 26.54
C CYS A 192 9.92 12.15 25.05
N THR A 193 11.02 12.82 24.71
CA THR A 193 11.27 13.32 23.35
C THR A 193 12.15 12.40 22.50
N PHE A 194 12.31 11.12 22.94
CA PHE A 194 13.17 10.19 22.23
C PHE A 194 12.62 9.88 20.84
N THR A 195 13.49 9.99 19.84
CA THR A 195 13.21 9.62 18.45
C THR A 195 14.40 8.91 17.83
N MET A 196 14.15 7.95 16.97
CA MET A 196 15.16 7.27 16.16
C MET A 196 14.69 7.09 14.72
N PRO A 197 15.60 7.09 13.73
CA PRO A 197 15.19 6.82 12.36
C PRO A 197 14.66 5.39 12.24
N LEU A 198 13.57 5.22 11.47
CA LEU A 198 13.09 3.89 11.11
C LEU A 198 14.11 3.27 10.16
N VAL A 199 14.71 2.19 10.62
CA VAL A 199 15.77 1.51 9.89
C VAL A 199 15.24 0.18 9.38
N VAL A 200 15.16 0.04 8.07
CA VAL A 200 14.82 -1.23 7.43
C VAL A 200 16.11 -2.00 7.18
N GLU A 201 16.28 -3.11 7.90
CA GLU A 201 17.42 -4.02 7.67
C GLU A 201 17.21 -4.76 6.35
N MET A 202 18.24 -4.78 5.53
CA MET A 202 18.23 -5.47 4.24
C MET A 202 18.89 -6.85 4.35
N PRO A 203 18.46 -7.82 3.54
CA PRO A 203 19.11 -9.11 3.50
C PRO A 203 20.58 -8.95 3.00
N GLY A 204 21.49 -9.69 3.66
CA GLY A 204 22.91 -9.64 3.35
C GLY A 204 23.74 -8.87 4.37
N ARG A 205 25.04 -8.93 4.23
CA ARG A 205 26.02 -8.27 5.10
C ARG A 205 26.90 -7.32 4.31
N CYS A 206 27.38 -6.29 4.98
CA CYS A 206 28.31 -5.33 4.37
C CYS A 206 29.56 -6.04 3.86
N PRO A 207 29.93 -5.90 2.57
CA PRO A 207 31.11 -6.57 2.01
C PRO A 207 32.42 -6.02 2.55
N LYS A 208 32.43 -4.81 3.16
CA LYS A 208 33.65 -4.20 3.73
C LYS A 208 33.91 -4.60 5.18
N CYS A 209 32.86 -4.69 6.01
CA CYS A 209 33.04 -4.88 7.45
C CYS A 209 32.15 -5.98 8.06
N GLY A 210 31.30 -6.66 7.27
CA GLY A 210 30.37 -7.67 7.76
C GLY A 210 29.16 -7.14 8.56
N GLY A 211 29.06 -5.84 8.77
CA GLY A 211 27.94 -5.20 9.47
C GLY A 211 26.62 -5.30 8.70
N ARG A 212 25.50 -4.88 9.34
CA ARG A 212 24.18 -4.92 8.74
C ARG A 212 24.06 -3.87 7.63
N LEU A 213 23.29 -4.21 6.58
CA LEU A 213 22.94 -3.28 5.52
C LEU A 213 21.56 -2.68 5.79
N MET A 214 21.48 -1.38 5.62
CA MET A 214 20.34 -0.55 6.00
C MET A 214 19.80 0.18 4.78
N LYS A 215 18.48 0.11 4.57
CA LYS A 215 17.80 0.96 3.59
C LYS A 215 17.62 2.37 4.17
N ARG A 216 18.00 3.39 3.42
CA ARG A 216 17.79 4.79 3.77
C ARG A 216 17.19 5.55 2.61
N SER A 217 16.43 6.57 2.91
CA SER A 217 15.89 7.50 1.93
C SER A 217 16.41 8.91 2.18
N GLY A 218 16.52 9.69 1.13
CA GLY A 218 16.90 11.09 1.18
C GLY A 218 16.15 11.88 0.11
N THR A 219 16.18 13.20 0.23
CA THR A 219 15.62 14.11 -0.77
C THR A 219 16.75 14.89 -1.41
N SER A 220 16.85 14.86 -2.73
CA SER A 220 17.84 15.63 -3.49
C SER A 220 17.60 17.12 -3.29
N LYS A 221 18.62 17.84 -2.90
CA LYS A 221 18.55 19.31 -2.72
C LYS A 221 18.34 20.06 -4.04
N THR A 222 18.78 19.47 -5.15
CA THR A 222 18.76 20.09 -6.48
C THR A 222 17.46 19.83 -7.22
N SER A 223 16.91 18.61 -7.15
CA SER A 223 15.73 18.19 -7.90
C SER A 223 14.47 18.02 -7.05
N GLY A 224 14.57 18.07 -5.73
CA GLY A 224 13.44 17.81 -4.82
C GLY A 224 12.94 16.37 -4.81
N LYS A 225 13.52 15.49 -5.64
CA LYS A 225 13.09 14.10 -5.77
C LYS A 225 13.60 13.25 -4.61
N GLN A 226 12.74 12.37 -4.12
CA GLN A 226 13.15 11.36 -3.14
C GLN A 226 13.98 10.27 -3.83
N TYR A 227 15.02 9.82 -3.14
CA TYR A 227 15.86 8.70 -3.58
C TYR A 227 16.11 7.74 -2.43
N THR A 228 16.30 6.48 -2.77
CA THR A 228 16.62 5.41 -1.82
C THR A 228 18.05 4.95 -2.06
N TYR A 229 18.81 4.72 -1.00
CA TYR A 229 20.14 4.13 -1.05
C TYR A 229 20.33 3.15 0.10
N TYR A 230 21.32 2.29 -0.03
CA TYR A 230 21.62 1.26 0.96
C TYR A 230 23.03 1.50 1.49
N CYS A 231 23.18 1.46 2.80
CA CYS A 231 24.47 1.71 3.43
C CYS A 231 24.70 0.77 4.62
N CYS A 232 25.96 0.61 4.99
CA CYS A 232 26.31 -0.10 6.22
C CYS A 232 25.83 0.67 7.46
N GLU A 233 25.46 -0.03 8.52
CA GLU A 233 25.06 0.56 9.80
C GLU A 233 26.13 1.50 10.37
N PHE A 234 27.40 1.19 10.12
CA PHE A 234 28.55 1.99 10.57
C PHE A 234 28.93 3.15 9.63
N ALA A 235 28.26 3.28 8.47
CA ALA A 235 28.60 4.29 7.47
C ALA A 235 28.12 5.71 7.85
N ASN A 236 27.13 5.84 8.73
CA ASN A 236 26.41 7.09 8.95
C ASN A 236 26.39 7.58 10.41
N ASN A 237 27.40 7.25 11.19
CA ASN A 237 27.51 7.76 12.55
C ASN A 237 27.84 9.25 12.57
N LYS A 238 26.85 10.08 12.97
CA LYS A 238 27.00 11.53 13.16
C LYS A 238 28.03 11.91 14.23
N LYS A 239 28.49 10.96 15.05
CA LYS A 239 29.45 11.17 16.16
C LYS A 239 30.92 10.97 15.78
N GLY A 240 31.26 10.95 14.50
CA GLY A 240 32.67 10.95 14.09
C GLY A 240 33.33 9.58 13.91
N ASP A 241 32.80 8.51 14.46
CA ASP A 241 33.33 7.14 14.34
C ASP A 241 32.80 6.44 13.09
N ARG A 242 33.17 6.95 11.92
CA ARG A 242 32.94 6.21 10.67
C ARG A 242 33.91 5.03 10.60
N THR A 243 33.44 3.84 10.95
CA THR A 243 34.23 2.62 10.82
C THR A 243 34.03 1.93 9.46
N CYS A 244 33.04 2.36 8.68
CA CYS A 244 32.76 1.85 7.32
C CYS A 244 32.17 2.96 6.44
N ASP A 245 32.49 2.94 5.15
CA ASP A 245 32.02 3.91 4.14
C ASP A 245 31.17 3.26 3.04
N PHE A 246 30.77 1.98 3.22
CA PHE A 246 30.04 1.25 2.21
C PHE A 246 28.64 1.85 1.97
N MET A 247 28.36 2.19 0.72
CA MET A 247 27.07 2.67 0.23
C MET A 247 26.84 2.15 -1.19
N THR A 248 25.59 1.79 -1.52
CA THR A 248 25.19 1.35 -2.87
C THR A 248 23.77 1.84 -3.19
N TRP A 249 23.48 1.96 -4.48
CA TRP A 249 22.15 2.26 -5.01
C TRP A 249 21.36 1.00 -5.36
N ASP A 250 22.07 -0.12 -5.53
CA ASP A 250 21.45 -1.40 -5.86
C ASP A 250 20.88 -2.07 -4.63
N VAL A 251 19.74 -2.76 -4.80
CA VAL A 251 19.08 -3.49 -3.73
C VAL A 251 19.96 -4.65 -3.26
N PRO A 252 20.42 -4.70 -2.00
CA PRO A 252 21.21 -5.81 -1.50
C PRO A 252 20.44 -7.13 -1.55
N THR A 253 21.02 -8.16 -2.11
CA THR A 253 20.52 -9.54 -2.10
C THR A 253 21.23 -10.36 -1.03
N LYS A 254 20.74 -11.59 -0.76
CA LYS A 254 21.40 -12.52 0.20
C LYS A 254 22.80 -12.96 -0.26
N GLU A 255 23.06 -12.93 -1.57
CA GLU A 255 24.37 -13.18 -2.15
C GLU A 255 25.22 -11.92 -2.01
N ALA A 256 26.49 -12.07 -1.64
CA ALA A 256 27.39 -10.95 -1.43
C ALA A 256 27.41 -10.05 -2.67
N VAL A 257 27.14 -8.75 -2.46
CA VAL A 257 27.25 -7.75 -3.54
C VAL A 257 28.70 -7.77 -4.06
N SER A 258 28.87 -8.23 -5.28
CA SER A 258 30.18 -8.30 -5.91
C SER A 258 30.72 -6.88 -6.16
N TYR A 259 31.98 -6.64 -5.80
CA TYR A 259 32.68 -5.35 -5.97
C TYR A 259 32.79 -4.86 -7.42
N THR A 260 32.43 -5.68 -8.38
CA THR A 260 32.64 -5.40 -9.82
C THR A 260 31.77 -4.27 -10.37
N HIS A 261 30.64 -3.92 -9.73
CA HIS A 261 29.77 -2.83 -10.19
C HIS A 261 30.17 -1.43 -9.67
N LEU A 262 31.03 -1.32 -8.65
CA LEU A 262 31.45 -0.03 -8.10
C LEU A 262 32.47 0.73 -8.96
N ARG A 263 33.16 0.06 -9.92
CA ARG A 263 34.13 0.70 -10.80
C ARG A 263 33.56 1.29 -12.09
N ALA A 264 32.32 1.01 -12.44
CA ALA A 264 31.70 1.49 -13.67
C ALA A 264 31.21 2.94 -13.64
N HIS A 265 31.11 3.55 -12.46
CA HIS A 265 30.65 4.94 -12.31
C HIS A 265 31.73 5.97 -11.98
N GLU A 266 33.00 5.54 -11.82
CA GLU A 266 34.13 6.48 -11.58
C GLU A 266 34.83 6.96 -12.84
N THR A 267 34.44 6.52 -14.04
CA THR A 267 35.11 6.85 -15.28
C THR A 267 34.35 7.77 -16.23
N VAL A 268 33.39 8.53 -15.73
CA VAL A 268 32.73 9.59 -16.52
C VAL A 268 32.76 10.90 -15.76
N LEU A 269 33.97 11.40 -15.52
CA LEU A 269 34.27 12.83 -15.25
C LEU A 269 35.71 13.04 -15.70
N ASP A 270 35.87 13.24 -17.00
CA ASP A 270 36.91 14.05 -17.64
C ASP A 270 36.24 14.94 -18.69
#